data_bd351a3cef03f6dc8db4cca44c0e3aa4
#
_entry.id   bd351a3cef03f6dc8db4cca44c0e3aa4
#
_cell.length_a   1.000
_cell.length_b   1.000
_cell.length_c   1.000
_cell.angle_alpha   90.00
_cell.angle_beta   90.00
_cell.angle_gamma   90.00
#
_symmetry.space_group_name_H-M   'P 1'
#
loop_
_entity.id
_entity.type
_entity.pdbx_description
1 polymer ?
#
loop_
_entity_poly.entity_id
_entity_poly.type
_entity_poly.pdbx_seq_one_letter_code
_entity_poly.pdbx_strand_id
1 'polypeptide(L)'
;MTAKPPFTLPTVGATAIDGETIPRRHPSAVDGFLSIPEDGIYTLYDVLIRAGKKFGSEKALGTRPLLKKHVETKKIKKVVDGKEIEEDKEWTYFELGPYSWVTFGGYVELALQIGAGFRKFGLEKGDKVHVYAATR
;
A
#
# COMPACT_ATOMS: atom_id res chain seq x y z
N MET A 1 -0.76 17.51 -28.55
CA MET A 1 -0.88 16.87 -27.21
C MET A 1 -2.26 16.26 -27.13
N THR A 2 -2.38 14.94 -27.07
CA THR A 2 -3.66 14.28 -26.84
C THR A 2 -4.06 14.52 -25.38
N ALA A 3 -5.23 15.11 -25.15
CA ALA A 3 -5.77 15.31 -23.81
C ALA A 3 -5.88 13.95 -23.12
N LYS A 4 -5.38 13.86 -21.88
CA LYS A 4 -5.58 12.66 -21.06
C LYS A 4 -7.08 12.49 -20.80
N PRO A 5 -7.63 11.25 -20.89
CA PRO A 5 -9.03 11.02 -20.53
C PRO A 5 -9.28 11.43 -19.09
N PRO A 6 -10.49 11.86 -18.73
CA PRO A 6 -10.81 12.25 -17.37
C PRO A 6 -10.67 11.07 -16.42
N PHE A 7 -10.04 11.29 -15.25
CA PHE A 7 -9.89 10.28 -14.21
C PHE A 7 -11.19 9.99 -13.47
N THR A 8 -12.13 10.95 -13.47
CA THR A 8 -13.45 10.82 -12.82
C THR A 8 -14.52 11.51 -13.64
N LEU A 9 -15.75 10.98 -13.57
CA LEU A 9 -16.97 11.55 -14.15
C LEU A 9 -18.03 11.76 -13.06
N PRO A 10 -18.94 12.73 -13.18
CA PRO A 10 -20.12 12.82 -12.33
C PRO A 10 -20.90 11.50 -12.35
N THR A 11 -21.45 11.07 -11.22
CA THR A 11 -22.31 9.88 -11.18
C THR A 11 -23.59 10.15 -11.93
N VAL A 12 -24.12 9.12 -12.62
CA VAL A 12 -25.41 9.24 -13.33
C VAL A 12 -26.51 9.57 -12.32
N GLY A 13 -27.36 10.54 -12.67
CA GLY A 13 -28.47 10.99 -11.81
C GLY A 13 -28.07 11.85 -10.62
N ALA A 14 -26.78 12.18 -10.44
CA ALA A 14 -26.39 13.09 -9.37
C ALA A 14 -26.86 14.52 -9.64
N THR A 15 -27.53 15.13 -8.64
CA THR A 15 -27.94 16.53 -8.65
C THR A 15 -26.98 17.35 -7.79
N ALA A 16 -26.74 18.59 -8.20
CA ALA A 16 -25.97 19.53 -7.40
C ALA A 16 -26.77 19.92 -6.14
N ILE A 17 -26.11 19.89 -4.99
CA ILE A 17 -26.63 20.38 -3.71
C ILE A 17 -25.81 21.62 -3.35
N ASP A 18 -26.49 22.68 -2.89
CA ASP A 18 -25.78 23.89 -2.52
C ASP A 18 -24.76 23.67 -1.40
N GLY A 19 -23.53 24.15 -1.62
CA GLY A 19 -22.40 23.93 -0.72
C GLY A 19 -21.70 22.58 -0.83
N GLU A 20 -22.14 21.67 -1.71
CA GLU A 20 -21.53 20.36 -1.93
C GLU A 20 -21.00 20.17 -3.36
N THR A 21 -19.96 19.36 -3.51
CA THR A 21 -19.49 18.92 -4.83
C THR A 21 -20.31 17.75 -5.34
N ILE A 22 -20.62 17.73 -6.65
CA ILE A 22 -21.29 16.58 -7.27
C ILE A 22 -20.46 15.30 -7.05
N PRO A 23 -21.07 14.18 -6.58
CA PRO A 23 -20.39 12.90 -6.45
C PRO A 23 -19.78 12.46 -7.78
N ARG A 24 -18.55 11.99 -7.74
CA ARG A 24 -17.79 11.57 -8.93
C ARG A 24 -17.28 10.15 -8.75
N ARG A 25 -17.23 9.41 -9.87
CA ARG A 25 -16.73 8.03 -9.91
C ARG A 25 -15.72 7.84 -11.04
N HIS A 26 -14.98 6.75 -10.96
CA HIS A 26 -14.14 6.32 -12.07
C HIS A 26 -14.99 6.09 -13.32
N PRO A 27 -14.52 6.39 -14.54
CA PRO A 27 -15.30 6.22 -15.78
C PRO A 27 -15.89 4.82 -15.98
N SER A 28 -15.22 3.76 -15.50
CA SER A 28 -15.74 2.39 -15.58
C SER A 28 -16.81 2.05 -14.53
N ALA A 29 -17.13 2.96 -13.62
CA ALA A 29 -18.07 2.75 -12.53
C ALA A 29 -19.09 3.89 -12.41
N VAL A 30 -19.32 4.65 -13.48
CA VAL A 30 -20.20 5.83 -13.48
C VAL A 30 -21.66 5.46 -13.24
N ASP A 31 -22.10 4.30 -13.73
CA ASP A 31 -23.47 3.79 -13.62
C ASP A 31 -23.72 2.99 -12.33
N GLY A 32 -22.67 2.61 -11.62
CA GLY A 32 -22.79 1.80 -10.40
C GLY A 32 -21.44 1.43 -9.79
N PHE A 33 -21.48 0.76 -8.64
CA PHE A 33 -20.25 0.21 -8.05
C PHE A 33 -19.80 -1.05 -8.78
N LEU A 34 -18.50 -1.17 -9.00
CA LEU A 34 -17.91 -2.41 -9.47
C LEU A 34 -17.82 -3.38 -8.29
N SER A 35 -18.36 -4.59 -8.45
CA SER A 35 -18.25 -5.67 -7.46
C SER A 35 -16.90 -6.38 -7.54
N ILE A 36 -16.28 -6.37 -8.72
CA ILE A 36 -14.96 -6.92 -9.00
C ILE A 36 -14.17 -5.91 -9.84
N PRO A 37 -12.85 -5.84 -9.68
CA PRO A 37 -12.03 -4.90 -10.45
C PRO A 37 -11.97 -5.23 -11.94
N GLU A 38 -12.04 -6.51 -12.29
CA GLU A 38 -11.95 -7.06 -13.66
C GLU A 38 -12.44 -8.52 -13.66
N ASP A 39 -12.94 -8.98 -14.80
CA ASP A 39 -13.39 -10.37 -14.96
C ASP A 39 -12.29 -11.38 -14.62
N GLY A 40 -12.65 -12.40 -13.84
CA GLY A 40 -11.73 -13.42 -13.34
C GLY A 40 -10.92 -13.03 -12.11
N ILE A 41 -11.16 -11.83 -11.52
CA ILE A 41 -10.51 -11.37 -10.30
C ILE A 41 -11.54 -11.27 -9.19
N TYR A 42 -11.69 -12.33 -8.41
CA TYR A 42 -12.67 -12.43 -7.32
C TYR A 42 -12.06 -12.39 -5.94
N THR A 43 -10.76 -12.69 -5.83
CA THR A 43 -10.02 -12.77 -4.57
C THR A 43 -8.68 -12.04 -4.63
N LEU A 44 -8.08 -11.73 -3.49
CA LEU A 44 -6.72 -11.20 -3.43
C LEU A 44 -5.68 -12.17 -4.02
N TYR A 45 -5.96 -13.47 -3.96
CA TYR A 45 -5.12 -14.48 -4.60
C TYR A 45 -5.13 -14.31 -6.12
N ASP A 46 -6.30 -14.10 -6.73
CA ASP A 46 -6.41 -13.88 -8.18
C ASP A 46 -5.63 -12.64 -8.62
N VAL A 47 -5.68 -11.55 -7.81
CA VAL A 47 -4.89 -10.34 -8.06
C VAL A 47 -3.39 -10.67 -8.10
N LEU A 48 -2.91 -11.44 -7.12
CA LEU A 48 -1.51 -11.84 -7.03
C LEU A 48 -1.08 -12.66 -8.24
N ILE A 49 -1.83 -13.72 -8.56
CA ILE A 49 -1.55 -14.62 -9.70
C ILE A 49 -1.56 -13.84 -11.03
N ARG A 50 -2.55 -12.96 -11.20
CA ARG A 50 -2.64 -12.12 -12.40
C ARG A 50 -1.46 -11.16 -12.51
N ALA A 51 -1.06 -10.52 -11.41
CA ALA A 51 0.10 -9.63 -11.39
C ALA A 51 1.39 -10.37 -11.78
N GLY A 52 1.59 -11.57 -11.24
CA GLY A 52 2.71 -12.44 -11.62
C GLY A 52 2.72 -12.82 -13.10
N LYS A 53 1.55 -13.14 -13.69
CA LYS A 53 1.44 -13.44 -15.11
C LYS A 53 1.68 -12.22 -16.01
N LYS A 54 1.19 -11.05 -15.60
CA LYS A 54 1.24 -9.81 -16.41
C LYS A 54 2.59 -9.11 -16.32
N PHE A 55 3.21 -9.11 -15.15
CA PHE A 55 4.41 -8.33 -14.85
C PHE A 55 5.60 -9.18 -14.39
N GLY A 56 5.58 -10.47 -14.59
CA GLY A 56 6.48 -11.49 -14.03
C GLY A 56 7.91 -11.07 -13.75
N SER A 57 8.61 -10.50 -14.72
CA SER A 57 10.01 -10.04 -14.60
C SER A 57 10.17 -8.63 -14.01
N GLU A 58 9.07 -7.86 -13.87
CA GLU A 58 9.14 -6.50 -13.35
C GLU A 58 9.40 -6.50 -11.84
N LYS A 59 10.01 -5.42 -11.35
CA LYS A 59 10.31 -5.20 -9.93
C LYS A 59 9.02 -4.98 -9.14
N ALA A 60 8.78 -5.79 -8.10
CA ALA A 60 7.60 -5.72 -7.24
C ALA A 60 7.93 -5.17 -5.86
N LEU A 61 8.79 -5.85 -5.10
CA LEU A 61 9.11 -5.50 -3.73
C LEU A 61 10.57 -5.11 -3.62
N GLY A 62 10.81 -3.91 -3.10
CA GLY A 62 12.15 -3.38 -2.90
C GLY A 62 12.50 -3.29 -1.42
N THR A 63 13.66 -3.79 -1.03
CA THR A 63 14.20 -3.63 0.32
C THR A 63 15.56 -2.96 0.29
N ARG A 64 15.87 -2.24 1.37
CA ARG A 64 17.19 -1.64 1.58
C ARG A 64 17.75 -2.11 2.93
N PRO A 65 19.00 -2.61 3.00
CA PRO A 65 19.62 -2.92 4.27
C PRO A 65 19.87 -1.62 5.06
N LEU A 66 19.64 -1.68 6.37
CA LEU A 66 20.07 -0.63 7.28
C LEU A 66 21.58 -0.75 7.49
N LEU A 67 22.33 0.27 7.05
CA LEU A 67 23.79 0.31 7.20
C LEU A 67 24.18 0.94 8.54
N LYS A 68 23.53 2.07 8.89
CA LYS A 68 23.83 2.81 10.11
C LYS A 68 22.62 3.59 10.61
N LYS A 69 22.54 3.74 11.92
CA LYS A 69 21.59 4.63 12.60
C LYS A 69 22.38 5.84 13.13
N HIS A 70 21.98 7.03 12.71
CA HIS A 70 22.52 8.28 13.19
C HIS A 70 21.52 8.91 14.16
N VAL A 71 21.99 9.39 15.31
CA VAL A 71 21.17 10.07 16.30
C VAL A 71 21.73 11.47 16.50
N GLU A 72 20.90 12.48 16.35
CA GLU A 72 21.23 13.89 16.58
C GLU A 72 20.26 14.48 17.59
N THR A 73 20.79 15.16 18.60
CA THR A 73 19.97 15.92 19.56
C THR A 73 19.92 17.38 19.12
N LYS A 74 18.72 17.92 18.96
CA LYS A 74 18.49 19.33 18.61
C LYS A 74 17.54 19.96 19.61
N LYS A 75 17.83 21.20 20.00
CA LYS A 75 16.92 22.00 20.81
C LYS A 75 15.73 22.46 19.95
N ILE A 76 14.54 22.17 20.44
CA ILE A 76 13.29 22.66 19.84
C ILE A 76 12.58 23.58 20.82
N LYS A 77 11.93 24.60 20.30
CA LYS A 77 11.06 25.47 21.08
C LYS A 77 9.64 24.94 21.06
N LYS A 78 9.02 24.86 22.23
CA LYS A 78 7.66 24.40 22.42
C LYS A 78 6.92 25.38 23.31
N VAL A 79 5.67 25.66 23.00
CA VAL A 79 4.81 26.48 23.86
C VAL A 79 3.98 25.56 24.75
N VAL A 80 4.19 25.66 26.07
CA VAL A 80 3.39 24.93 27.07
C VAL A 80 2.83 25.97 28.03
N ASP A 81 1.52 25.97 28.20
CA ASP A 81 0.79 26.92 29.06
C ASP A 81 1.10 28.40 28.76
N GLY A 82 1.29 28.74 27.47
CA GLY A 82 1.59 30.09 27.00
C GLY A 82 3.04 30.55 27.23
N LYS A 83 3.94 29.68 27.71
CA LYS A 83 5.36 29.95 27.87
C LYS A 83 6.19 29.17 26.86
N GLU A 84 7.16 29.84 26.22
CA GLU A 84 8.18 29.16 25.44
C GLU A 84 9.14 28.42 26.37
N ILE A 85 9.28 27.11 26.11
CA ILE A 85 10.30 26.27 26.74
C ILE A 85 11.19 25.66 25.67
N GLU A 86 12.46 25.47 25.97
CA GLU A 86 13.37 24.71 25.12
C GLU A 86 13.43 23.27 25.64
N GLU A 87 13.31 22.33 24.73
CA GLU A 87 13.36 20.89 24.98
C GLU A 87 14.35 20.24 24.03
N ASP A 88 15.18 19.33 24.53
CA ASP A 88 16.10 18.56 23.73
C ASP A 88 15.29 17.42 23.06
N LYS A 89 15.33 17.37 21.73
CA LYS A 89 14.67 16.35 20.94
C LYS A 89 15.68 15.52 20.16
N GLU A 90 15.63 14.21 20.36
CA GLU A 90 16.43 13.28 19.58
C GLU A 90 15.79 13.03 18.21
N TRP A 91 16.58 13.16 17.16
CA TRP A 91 16.23 12.82 15.78
C TRP A 91 17.05 11.61 15.35
N THR A 92 16.35 10.60 14.83
CA THR A 92 17.00 9.42 14.29
C THR A 92 16.94 9.43 12.78
N TYR A 93 18.09 9.28 12.13
CA TYR A 93 18.24 9.14 10.69
C TYR A 93 18.83 7.77 10.35
N PHE A 94 18.34 7.17 9.28
CA PHE A 94 18.80 5.87 8.84
C PHE A 94 19.62 5.99 7.55
N GLU A 95 20.83 5.50 7.60
CA GLU A 95 21.66 5.30 6.41
C GLU A 95 21.30 3.94 5.81
N LEU A 96 20.80 3.95 4.59
CA LEU A 96 20.28 2.78 3.91
C LEU A 96 21.15 2.44 2.71
N GLY A 97 21.44 1.15 2.52
CA GLY A 97 22.14 0.63 1.36
C GLY A 97 21.32 0.68 0.06
N PRO A 98 21.83 0.12 -1.02
CA PRO A 98 21.12 0.04 -2.29
C PRO A 98 19.87 -0.82 -2.20
N TYR A 99 18.92 -0.62 -3.12
CA TYR A 99 17.76 -1.48 -3.24
C TYR A 99 18.13 -2.87 -3.76
N SER A 100 17.60 -3.90 -3.12
CA SER A 100 17.42 -5.23 -3.68
C SER A 100 15.94 -5.45 -4.00
N TRP A 101 15.65 -6.17 -5.09
CA TRP A 101 14.30 -6.29 -5.62
C TRP A 101 13.89 -7.74 -5.76
N VAL A 102 12.64 -8.02 -5.36
CA VAL A 102 11.91 -9.24 -5.74
C VAL A 102 11.01 -8.88 -6.91
N THR A 103 10.98 -9.72 -7.95
CA THR A 103 10.07 -9.52 -9.10
C THR A 103 8.65 -9.96 -8.75
N PHE A 104 7.66 -9.61 -9.58
CA PHE A 104 6.28 -10.09 -9.39
C PHE A 104 6.22 -11.63 -9.45
N GLY A 105 6.95 -12.27 -10.36
CA GLY A 105 7.04 -13.73 -10.43
C GLY A 105 7.62 -14.34 -9.16
N GLY A 106 8.76 -13.82 -8.69
CA GLY A 106 9.39 -14.25 -7.44
C GLY A 106 8.49 -14.01 -6.21
N TYR A 107 7.72 -12.92 -6.20
CA TYR A 107 6.75 -12.67 -5.13
C TYR A 107 5.61 -13.70 -5.11
N VAL A 108 5.08 -14.08 -6.28
CA VAL A 108 4.09 -15.17 -6.38
C VAL A 108 4.65 -16.47 -5.86
N GLU A 109 5.88 -16.85 -6.26
CA GLU A 109 6.53 -18.08 -5.79
C GLU A 109 6.69 -18.08 -4.27
N LEU A 110 7.16 -16.98 -3.69
CA LEU A 110 7.30 -16.85 -2.23
C LEU A 110 5.96 -17.00 -1.52
N ALA A 111 4.90 -16.36 -2.03
CA ALA A 111 3.58 -16.46 -1.45
C ALA A 111 3.03 -17.89 -1.47
N LEU A 112 3.24 -18.62 -2.57
CA LEU A 112 2.83 -20.02 -2.69
C LEU A 112 3.64 -20.93 -1.76
N GLN A 113 4.95 -20.70 -1.63
CA GLN A 113 5.82 -21.46 -0.71
C GLN A 113 5.41 -21.25 0.75
N ILE A 114 5.11 -19.99 1.15
CA ILE A 114 4.63 -19.67 2.50
C ILE A 114 3.28 -20.35 2.75
N GLY A 115 2.35 -20.29 1.80
CA GLY A 115 1.05 -20.96 1.91
C GLY A 115 1.18 -22.48 2.05
N ALA A 116 2.08 -23.10 1.29
CA ALA A 116 2.40 -24.53 1.42
C ALA A 116 3.01 -24.85 2.79
N GLY A 117 3.89 -23.97 3.31
CA GLY A 117 4.44 -24.07 4.65
C GLY A 117 3.36 -24.07 5.73
N PHE A 118 2.42 -23.14 5.67
CA PHE A 118 1.29 -23.08 6.62
C PHE A 118 0.46 -24.35 6.60
N ARG A 119 0.14 -24.91 5.44
CA ARG A 119 -0.55 -26.21 5.34
C ARG A 119 0.25 -27.34 5.99
N LYS A 120 1.55 -27.37 5.78
CA LYS A 120 2.42 -28.36 6.40
C LYS A 120 2.43 -28.27 7.94
N PHE A 121 2.25 -27.07 8.49
CA PHE A 121 2.07 -26.84 9.94
C PHE A 121 0.65 -27.16 10.45
N GLY A 122 -0.25 -27.60 9.58
CA GLY A 122 -1.58 -28.03 9.96
C GLY A 122 -2.65 -26.93 9.91
N LEU A 123 -2.37 -25.77 9.27
CA LEU A 123 -3.40 -24.74 9.08
C LEU A 123 -4.48 -25.24 8.11
N GLU A 124 -5.75 -25.11 8.54
CA GLU A 124 -6.93 -25.50 7.79
C GLU A 124 -7.85 -24.30 7.49
N LYS A 125 -8.89 -24.56 6.71
CA LYS A 125 -9.88 -23.52 6.38
C LYS A 125 -10.63 -23.08 7.65
N GLY A 126 -10.59 -21.79 7.93
CA GLY A 126 -11.24 -21.19 9.10
C GLY A 126 -10.27 -20.87 10.24
N ASP A 127 -9.03 -21.35 10.18
CA ASP A 127 -8.02 -21.01 11.15
C ASP A 127 -7.64 -19.53 11.05
N LYS A 128 -7.26 -18.97 12.18
CA LYS A 128 -6.88 -17.55 12.30
C LYS A 128 -5.37 -17.41 12.35
N VAL A 129 -4.83 -16.61 11.47
CA VAL A 129 -3.40 -16.26 11.46
C VAL A 129 -3.24 -14.84 11.96
N HIS A 130 -2.41 -14.65 12.99
CA HIS A 130 -2.03 -13.32 13.47
C HIS A 130 -0.64 -12.96 12.93
N VAL A 131 -0.53 -11.78 12.31
CA VAL A 131 0.76 -11.23 11.85
C VAL A 131 1.15 -10.09 12.79
N TYR A 132 2.28 -10.26 13.48
CA TYR A 132 2.88 -9.24 14.33
C TYR A 132 4.26 -8.87 13.79
N ALA A 133 4.34 -7.77 13.08
CA ALA A 133 5.56 -7.30 12.42
C ALA A 133 5.62 -5.77 12.39
N ALA A 134 6.84 -5.24 12.36
CA ALA A 134 7.03 -3.81 12.13
C ALA A 134 6.62 -3.42 10.71
N THR A 135 6.05 -2.23 10.54
CA THR A 135 5.78 -1.64 9.23
C THR A 135 7.11 -1.41 8.49
N ARG A 136 7.14 -1.84 7.25
CA ARG A 136 8.30 -1.68 6.35
C ARG A 136 7.89 -1.08 5.02
#